data_f2a9d907086ed140c40af32c62c31329
#
_entry.id   f2a9d907086ed140c40af32c62c31329
#
_cell.length_a   1.000
_cell.length_b   1.000
_cell.length_c   1.000
_cell.angle_alpha   90.00
_cell.angle_beta   90.00
_cell.angle_gamma   90.00
#
_symmetry.space_group_name_H-M   'P 1'
#
loop_
_entity.id
_entity.type
_entity.pdbx_description
1 polymer ?
#
loop_
_entity_poly.entity_id
_entity_poly.type
_entity_poly.pdbx_seq_one_letter_code
_entity_poly.pdbx_strand_id
1 'polypeptide(L)'
;IGKNGEVKDMIEHTFGVKLEIDSSSGDTRISTTDSEDVNMNILKAVEFVDAIAKGFSPERARRLLDDESMLNVIDIKHYTGDSIKALERVKGRIIGREGKARKIIEELTDTYISVHGHYVGIIGKADNVKLATDAVTMIINGSMHSSVYSMLQRARSKTKLDRMRLWEDRYE
;
A
#
# COMPACT_ATOMS: atom_id res chain seq x y z
N ILE A 1 12.50 4.11 -14.85
CA ILE A 1 12.32 3.49 -13.52
C ILE A 1 12.95 2.10 -13.59
N GLY A 2 13.74 1.73 -12.56
CA GLY A 2 14.54 0.51 -12.58
C GLY A 2 15.84 0.62 -13.40
N LYS A 3 16.77 -0.37 -13.23
CA LYS A 3 17.96 -0.44 -14.05
C LYS A 3 17.58 -0.72 -15.50
N ASN A 4 18.11 0.05 -16.44
CA ASN A 4 17.92 -0.10 -17.88
C ASN A 4 16.46 -0.03 -18.38
N GLY A 5 15.53 0.55 -17.62
CA GLY A 5 14.13 0.66 -18.06
C GLY A 5 13.27 -0.59 -17.88
N GLU A 6 13.79 -1.66 -17.29
CA GLU A 6 13.08 -2.95 -17.13
C GLU A 6 11.69 -2.82 -16.47
N VAL A 7 11.57 -1.92 -15.49
CA VAL A 7 10.29 -1.68 -14.82
C VAL A 7 9.32 -0.93 -15.72
N LYS A 8 9.83 0.01 -16.53
CA LYS A 8 9.02 0.71 -17.53
C LYS A 8 8.46 -0.28 -18.56
N ASP A 9 9.32 -1.10 -19.16
CA ASP A 9 8.94 -2.08 -20.17
C ASP A 9 7.93 -3.10 -19.60
N MET A 10 8.11 -3.51 -18.34
CA MET A 10 7.18 -4.39 -17.66
C MET A 10 5.79 -3.72 -17.52
N ILE A 11 5.72 -2.45 -17.12
CA ILE A 11 4.45 -1.72 -16.96
C ILE A 11 3.77 -1.57 -18.33
N GLU A 12 4.51 -1.13 -19.34
CA GLU A 12 3.98 -0.94 -20.71
C GLU A 12 3.40 -2.24 -21.26
N HIS A 13 4.12 -3.36 -21.08
CA HIS A 13 3.66 -4.66 -21.54
C HIS A 13 2.47 -5.21 -20.73
N THR A 14 2.48 -5.02 -19.39
CA THR A 14 1.45 -5.59 -18.50
C THR A 14 0.11 -4.89 -18.68
N PHE A 15 0.12 -3.58 -18.87
CA PHE A 15 -1.10 -2.76 -18.92
C PHE A 15 -1.48 -2.31 -20.34
N GLY A 16 -0.64 -2.59 -21.36
CA GLY A 16 -0.88 -2.12 -22.73
C GLY A 16 -0.86 -0.59 -22.85
N VAL A 17 -0.01 0.06 -22.08
CA VAL A 17 0.12 1.53 -22.02
C VAL A 17 1.50 1.97 -22.49
N LYS A 18 1.62 3.24 -22.87
CA LYS A 18 2.89 3.89 -23.12
C LYS A 18 3.25 4.81 -21.96
N LEU A 19 4.45 4.66 -21.42
CA LEU A 19 4.96 5.40 -20.27
C LEU A 19 6.09 6.35 -20.72
N GLU A 20 5.87 7.65 -20.56
CA GLU A 20 6.87 8.67 -20.77
C GLU A 20 7.27 9.29 -19.43
N ILE A 21 8.56 9.26 -19.10
CA ILE A 21 9.09 9.76 -17.83
C ILE A 21 10.05 10.90 -18.13
N ASP A 22 9.75 12.07 -17.62
CA ASP A 22 10.68 13.20 -17.67
C ASP A 22 11.70 13.07 -16.52
N SER A 23 12.94 12.81 -16.89
CA SER A 23 14.04 12.63 -15.93
C SER A 23 14.40 13.92 -15.17
N SER A 24 14.02 15.08 -15.68
CA SER A 24 14.33 16.39 -15.08
C SER A 24 13.31 16.82 -14.03
N SER A 25 12.01 16.61 -14.31
CA SER A 25 10.92 16.95 -13.40
C SER A 25 10.44 15.79 -12.56
N GLY A 26 10.68 14.54 -13.01
CA GLY A 26 10.11 13.34 -12.41
C GLY A 26 8.66 13.08 -12.82
N ASP A 27 8.10 13.91 -13.70
CA ASP A 27 6.74 13.75 -14.17
C ASP A 27 6.61 12.49 -15.02
N THR A 28 5.50 11.80 -14.83
CA THR A 28 5.19 10.58 -15.55
C THR A 28 3.90 10.76 -16.33
N ARG A 29 3.94 10.57 -17.64
CA ARG A 29 2.78 10.57 -18.52
C ARG A 29 2.45 9.17 -18.96
N ILE A 30 1.20 8.76 -18.77
CA ILE A 30 0.69 7.47 -19.20
C ILE A 30 -0.31 7.71 -20.32
N SER A 31 -0.13 7.06 -21.46
CA SER A 31 -1.02 7.12 -22.61
C SER A 31 -1.30 5.71 -23.13
N THR A 32 -2.43 5.52 -23.81
CA THR A 32 -2.77 4.24 -24.42
C THR A 32 -2.56 4.27 -25.92
N THR A 33 -2.33 3.10 -26.48
CA THR A 33 -2.19 2.90 -27.92
C THR A 33 -3.49 2.38 -28.57
N ASP A 34 -4.43 1.80 -27.79
CA ASP A 34 -5.66 1.17 -28.31
C ASP A 34 -6.92 1.60 -27.56
N SER A 35 -8.08 1.56 -28.24
CA SER A 35 -9.29 2.30 -27.90
C SER A 35 -10.41 1.54 -27.17
N GLU A 36 -10.32 0.27 -26.86
CA GLU A 36 -11.48 -0.49 -26.36
C GLU A 36 -11.51 -0.84 -24.85
N ASP A 37 -10.35 -1.01 -24.17
CA ASP A 37 -10.30 -1.27 -22.72
C ASP A 37 -9.51 -0.21 -21.92
N VAL A 38 -9.50 0.99 -22.44
CA VAL A 38 -8.57 2.07 -22.13
C VAL A 38 -8.59 2.53 -20.67
N ASN A 39 -9.78 2.64 -20.07
CA ASN A 39 -9.90 3.34 -18.79
C ASN A 39 -9.39 2.52 -17.59
N MET A 40 -9.68 1.22 -17.56
CA MET A 40 -9.32 0.38 -16.43
C MET A 40 -7.81 0.11 -16.37
N ASN A 41 -7.19 -0.18 -17.51
CA ASN A 41 -5.76 -0.46 -17.59
C ASN A 41 -4.92 0.78 -17.27
N ILE A 42 -5.36 1.97 -17.71
CA ILE A 42 -4.69 3.23 -17.35
C ILE A 42 -4.75 3.46 -15.85
N LEU A 43 -5.92 3.31 -15.21
CA LEU A 43 -6.07 3.53 -13.77
C LEU A 43 -5.17 2.59 -12.97
N LYS A 44 -5.13 1.31 -13.33
CA LYS A 44 -4.22 0.34 -12.72
C LYS A 44 -2.74 0.66 -12.95
N ALA A 45 -2.38 1.10 -14.15
CA ALA A 45 -1.02 1.54 -14.46
C ALA A 45 -0.61 2.76 -13.62
N VAL A 46 -1.51 3.75 -13.47
CA VAL A 46 -1.30 4.93 -12.62
C VAL A 46 -1.09 4.50 -11.17
N GLU A 47 -1.95 3.64 -10.63
CA GLU A 47 -1.85 3.14 -9.26
C GLU A 47 -0.55 2.36 -9.02
N PHE A 48 -0.14 1.55 -9.99
CA PHE A 48 1.11 0.80 -9.95
C PHE A 48 2.33 1.73 -9.93
N VAL A 49 2.36 2.74 -10.81
CA VAL A 49 3.42 3.75 -10.87
C VAL A 49 3.47 4.56 -9.58
N ASP A 50 2.31 4.95 -9.03
CA ASP A 50 2.24 5.68 -7.76
C ASP A 50 2.77 4.82 -6.60
N ALA A 51 2.47 3.51 -6.57
CA ALA A 51 3.03 2.60 -5.58
C ALA A 51 4.57 2.59 -5.61
N ILE A 52 5.18 2.53 -6.80
CA ILE A 52 6.64 2.59 -6.96
C ILE A 52 7.17 3.96 -6.50
N ALA A 53 6.49 5.05 -6.85
CA ALA A 53 6.86 6.40 -6.40
C ALA A 53 6.77 6.55 -4.87
N LYS A 54 5.90 5.78 -4.21
CA LYS A 54 5.78 5.70 -2.74
C LYS A 54 6.73 4.67 -2.10
N GLY A 55 7.69 4.13 -2.88
CA GLY A 55 8.79 3.31 -2.38
C GLY A 55 8.52 1.81 -2.32
N PHE A 56 7.47 1.31 -2.97
CA PHE A 56 7.31 -0.13 -3.15
C PHE A 56 8.27 -0.67 -4.22
N SER A 57 8.78 -1.88 -4.01
CA SER A 57 9.45 -2.60 -5.08
C SER A 57 8.43 -3.07 -6.12
N PRO A 58 8.85 -3.26 -7.39
CA PRO A 58 7.97 -3.75 -8.45
C PRO A 58 7.30 -5.08 -8.09
N GLU A 59 8.01 -5.97 -7.39
CA GLU A 59 7.47 -7.28 -6.95
C GLU A 59 6.30 -7.11 -5.97
N ARG A 60 6.41 -6.17 -5.03
CA ARG A 60 5.31 -5.89 -4.09
C ARG A 60 4.16 -5.16 -4.76
N ALA A 61 4.46 -4.23 -5.67
CA ALA A 61 3.45 -3.50 -6.44
C ALA A 61 2.61 -4.44 -7.35
N ARG A 62 3.16 -5.58 -7.78
CA ARG A 62 2.41 -6.60 -8.55
C ARG A 62 1.13 -7.07 -7.86
N ARG A 63 1.01 -6.92 -6.55
CA ARG A 63 -0.25 -7.24 -5.85
C ARG A 63 -1.43 -6.38 -6.35
N LEU A 64 -1.17 -5.19 -6.89
CA LEU A 64 -2.18 -4.33 -7.52
C LEU A 64 -2.73 -4.86 -8.85
N LEU A 65 -2.15 -5.94 -9.41
CA LEU A 65 -2.72 -6.63 -10.56
C LEU A 65 -3.98 -7.44 -10.20
N ASP A 66 -4.12 -7.80 -8.94
CA ASP A 66 -5.35 -8.39 -8.41
C ASP A 66 -6.45 -7.31 -8.31
N ASP A 67 -7.62 -7.58 -8.92
CA ASP A 67 -8.75 -6.65 -8.98
C ASP A 67 -9.32 -6.27 -7.61
N GLU A 68 -9.12 -7.11 -6.60
CA GLU A 68 -9.56 -6.86 -5.22
C GLU A 68 -8.53 -6.05 -4.42
N SER A 69 -7.34 -5.84 -4.95
CA SER A 69 -6.26 -5.11 -4.29
C SER A 69 -6.24 -3.64 -4.68
N MET A 70 -5.92 -2.79 -3.72
CA MET A 70 -5.83 -1.34 -3.88
C MET A 70 -4.62 -0.76 -3.16
N LEU A 71 -4.19 0.43 -3.58
CA LEU A 71 -3.21 1.26 -2.89
C LEU A 71 -3.93 2.31 -2.04
N ASN A 72 -3.56 2.44 -0.78
CA ASN A 72 -3.89 3.60 0.04
C ASN A 72 -2.62 4.33 0.46
N VAL A 73 -2.64 5.65 0.43
CA VAL A 73 -1.50 6.50 0.78
C VAL A 73 -1.88 7.45 1.91
N ILE A 74 -1.10 7.42 2.99
CA ILE A 74 -1.23 8.33 4.12
C ILE A 74 -0.08 9.34 4.05
N ASP A 75 -0.41 10.63 4.06
CA ASP A 75 0.59 11.69 4.20
C ASP A 75 0.79 12.01 5.68
N ILE A 76 1.97 11.68 6.21
CA ILE A 76 2.32 11.90 7.62
C ILE A 76 2.39 13.41 7.94
N LYS A 77 2.69 14.26 6.95
CA LYS A 77 2.75 15.71 7.16
C LYS A 77 1.42 16.30 7.65
N HIS A 78 0.28 15.71 7.27
CA HIS A 78 -1.01 16.12 7.79
C HIS A 78 -1.13 16.00 9.31
N TYR A 79 -0.32 15.14 9.94
CA TYR A 79 -0.31 14.90 11.38
C TYR A 79 0.84 15.59 12.10
N THR A 80 1.96 15.80 11.42
CA THR A 80 3.20 16.32 12.00
C THR A 80 3.49 17.77 11.64
N GLY A 81 2.76 18.31 10.65
CA GLY A 81 3.09 19.59 10.03
C GLY A 81 4.48 19.54 9.39
N ASP A 82 5.17 20.68 9.35
CA ASP A 82 6.50 20.82 8.76
C ASP A 82 7.66 20.42 9.70
N SER A 83 7.36 19.83 10.86
CA SER A 83 8.37 19.43 11.83
C SER A 83 9.10 18.15 11.38
N ILE A 84 10.32 18.31 10.87
CA ILE A 84 11.18 17.20 10.46
C ILE A 84 11.41 16.21 11.61
N LYS A 85 11.63 16.71 12.84
CA LYS A 85 11.83 15.83 14.02
C LYS A 85 10.59 15.02 14.36
N ALA A 86 9.39 15.60 14.22
CA ALA A 86 8.15 14.87 14.44
C ALA A 86 7.93 13.81 13.35
N LEU A 87 8.19 14.16 12.09
CA LEU A 87 8.11 13.23 10.95
C LEU A 87 9.03 12.03 11.15
N GLU A 88 10.31 12.24 11.44
CA GLU A 88 11.28 11.16 11.65
C GLU A 88 10.91 10.27 12.84
N ARG A 89 10.41 10.86 13.93
CA ARG A 89 9.92 10.11 15.09
C ARG A 89 8.73 9.21 14.73
N VAL A 90 7.77 9.73 13.99
CA VAL A 90 6.57 8.96 13.56
C VAL A 90 6.97 7.84 12.61
N LYS A 91 7.80 8.13 11.61
CA LYS A 91 8.35 7.11 10.71
C LYS A 91 9.06 6.01 11.46
N GLY A 92 9.95 6.37 12.41
CA GLY A 92 10.66 5.42 13.25
C GLY A 92 9.71 4.52 14.06
N ARG A 93 8.58 5.05 14.53
CA ARG A 93 7.56 4.27 15.24
C ARG A 93 6.81 3.31 14.32
N ILE A 94 6.44 3.73 13.10
CA ILE A 94 5.74 2.88 12.13
C ILE A 94 6.65 1.73 11.68
N ILE A 95 7.93 2.01 11.41
CA ILE A 95 8.91 1.01 10.99
C ILE A 95 9.26 0.08 12.15
N GLY A 96 9.52 0.66 13.32
CA GLY A 96 9.99 -0.04 14.51
C GLY A 96 11.45 -0.50 14.39
N ARG A 97 11.97 -1.10 15.48
CA ARG A 97 13.33 -1.62 15.49
C ARG A 97 13.48 -2.70 14.42
N GLU A 98 14.46 -2.55 13.53
CA GLU A 98 14.73 -3.48 12.42
C GLU A 98 13.51 -3.79 11.52
N GLY A 99 12.59 -2.85 11.44
CA GLY A 99 11.35 -3.03 10.65
C GLY A 99 10.30 -3.95 11.29
N LYS A 100 10.47 -4.33 12.57
CA LYS A 100 9.62 -5.32 13.23
C LYS A 100 8.17 -4.86 13.36
N ALA A 101 7.92 -3.59 13.70
CA ALA A 101 6.56 -3.10 13.86
C ALA A 101 5.79 -3.13 12.54
N ARG A 102 6.42 -2.67 11.46
CA ARG A 102 5.86 -2.75 10.10
C ARG A 102 5.53 -4.19 9.71
N LYS A 103 6.48 -5.11 9.88
CA LYS A 103 6.28 -6.54 9.54
C LYS A 103 5.11 -7.17 10.30
N ILE A 104 4.96 -6.88 11.59
CA ILE A 104 3.84 -7.40 12.39
C ILE A 104 2.50 -6.88 11.85
N ILE A 105 2.41 -5.60 11.49
CA ILE A 105 1.19 -5.05 10.90
C ILE A 105 0.92 -5.71 9.55
N GLU A 106 1.91 -5.81 8.66
CA GLU A 106 1.80 -6.48 7.35
C GLU A 106 1.27 -7.92 7.51
N GLU A 107 1.81 -8.70 8.46
CA GLU A 107 1.41 -10.09 8.72
C GLU A 107 0.00 -10.21 9.30
N LEU A 108 -0.38 -9.32 10.23
CA LEU A 108 -1.71 -9.37 10.86
C LEU A 108 -2.83 -8.90 9.94
N THR A 109 -2.52 -8.02 8.99
CA THR A 109 -3.50 -7.45 8.05
C THR A 109 -3.41 -8.04 6.64
N ASP A 110 -2.44 -8.90 6.36
CA ASP A 110 -2.16 -9.39 5.00
C ASP A 110 -2.06 -8.23 3.99
N THR A 111 -1.22 -7.22 4.31
CA THR A 111 -0.94 -6.07 3.45
C THR A 111 0.57 -5.90 3.26
N TYR A 112 0.96 -5.08 2.28
CA TYR A 112 2.32 -4.57 2.17
C TYR A 112 2.33 -3.10 2.58
N ILE A 113 3.34 -2.69 3.35
CA ILE A 113 3.51 -1.32 3.82
C ILE A 113 4.87 -0.78 3.36
N SER A 114 4.86 0.41 2.76
CA SER A 114 6.05 1.18 2.43
C SER A 114 6.05 2.51 3.19
N VAL A 115 7.21 2.91 3.72
CA VAL A 115 7.40 4.21 4.37
C VAL A 115 8.49 4.94 3.60
N HIS A 116 8.10 5.91 2.78
CA HIS A 116 9.00 6.66 1.91
C HIS A 116 8.71 8.15 1.95
N GLY A 117 9.78 8.97 2.11
CA GLY A 117 9.61 10.42 2.27
C GLY A 117 8.73 10.75 3.48
N HIS A 118 7.59 11.38 3.24
CA HIS A 118 6.55 11.67 4.22
C HIS A 118 5.27 10.86 4.00
N TYR A 119 5.33 9.84 3.14
CA TYR A 119 4.21 8.98 2.80
C TYR A 119 4.33 7.60 3.43
N VAL A 120 3.18 7.04 3.77
CA VAL A 120 3.01 5.62 4.07
C VAL A 120 2.06 5.04 3.03
N GLY A 121 2.57 4.17 2.17
CA GLY A 121 1.77 3.41 1.23
C GLY A 121 1.35 2.07 1.84
N ILE A 122 0.12 1.63 1.55
CA ILE A 122 -0.43 0.35 2.00
C ILE A 122 -1.11 -0.32 0.80
N ILE A 123 -0.70 -1.55 0.47
CA ILE A 123 -1.26 -2.36 -0.63
C ILE A 123 -1.90 -3.63 -0.06
N GLY A 124 -3.11 -3.93 -0.51
CA GLY A 124 -3.84 -5.14 -0.16
C GLY A 124 -5.32 -5.07 -0.53
N LYS A 125 -6.11 -6.04 -0.08
CA LYS A 125 -7.57 -6.03 -0.25
C LYS A 125 -8.19 -4.91 0.58
N ALA A 126 -9.31 -4.34 0.12
CA ALA A 126 -9.94 -3.15 0.70
C ALA A 126 -10.12 -3.22 2.23
N ASP A 127 -10.69 -4.31 2.75
CA ASP A 127 -10.90 -4.47 4.21
C ASP A 127 -9.59 -4.54 4.98
N ASN A 128 -8.59 -5.22 4.42
CA ASN A 128 -7.25 -5.36 5.00
C ASN A 128 -6.50 -4.02 5.00
N VAL A 129 -6.59 -3.27 3.90
CA VAL A 129 -6.01 -1.93 3.77
C VAL A 129 -6.64 -0.97 4.79
N LYS A 130 -7.95 -1.03 4.97
CA LYS A 130 -8.64 -0.23 6.00
C LYS A 130 -8.09 -0.55 7.39
N LEU A 131 -8.00 -1.83 7.75
CA LEU A 131 -7.48 -2.27 9.05
C LEU A 131 -6.02 -1.84 9.27
N ALA A 132 -5.16 -1.96 8.24
CA ALA A 132 -3.78 -1.52 8.29
C ALA A 132 -3.68 0.01 8.42
N THR A 133 -4.55 0.75 7.72
CA THR A 133 -4.66 2.22 7.82
C THR A 133 -5.00 2.65 9.23
N ASP A 134 -5.99 2.01 9.86
CA ASP A 134 -6.37 2.28 11.24
C ASP A 134 -5.19 2.04 12.20
N ALA A 135 -4.48 0.92 12.03
CA ALA A 135 -3.31 0.58 12.83
C ALA A 135 -2.17 1.63 12.68
N VAL A 136 -1.86 2.02 11.45
CA VAL A 136 -0.84 3.05 11.18
C VAL A 136 -1.25 4.40 11.75
N THR A 137 -2.51 4.78 11.59
CA THR A 137 -3.06 6.03 12.14
C THR A 137 -3.00 6.05 13.67
N MET A 138 -3.29 4.94 14.34
CA MET A 138 -3.12 4.81 15.79
C MET A 138 -1.65 5.05 16.21
N ILE A 139 -0.68 4.51 15.48
CA ILE A 139 0.75 4.73 15.75
C ILE A 139 1.12 6.21 15.55
N ILE A 140 0.65 6.83 14.47
CA ILE A 140 0.86 8.25 14.19
C ILE A 140 0.35 9.10 15.35
N ASN A 141 -0.85 8.80 15.85
CA ASN A 141 -1.50 9.51 16.96
C ASN A 141 -0.92 9.16 18.35
N GLY A 142 0.14 8.36 18.42
CA GLY A 142 0.86 8.12 19.67
C GLY A 142 0.47 6.87 20.45
N SER A 143 -0.42 6.01 19.93
CA SER A 143 -0.81 4.75 20.59
C SER A 143 0.37 3.81 20.79
N MET A 144 0.36 3.05 21.88
CA MET A 144 1.38 2.02 22.12
C MET A 144 1.25 0.88 21.11
N HIS A 145 2.37 0.32 20.66
CA HIS A 145 2.38 -0.81 19.71
C HIS A 145 1.59 -2.02 20.22
N SER A 146 1.66 -2.31 21.53
CA SER A 146 0.89 -3.40 22.15
C SER A 146 -0.63 -3.24 21.96
N SER A 147 -1.14 -2.01 22.08
CA SER A 147 -2.55 -1.71 21.87
C SER A 147 -2.96 -1.91 20.41
N VAL A 148 -2.11 -1.47 19.47
CA VAL A 148 -2.31 -1.67 18.04
C VAL A 148 -2.33 -3.16 17.69
N TYR A 149 -1.36 -3.93 18.17
CA TYR A 149 -1.32 -5.38 17.92
C TYR A 149 -2.51 -6.12 18.52
N SER A 150 -2.96 -5.74 19.72
CA SER A 150 -4.15 -6.31 20.34
C SER A 150 -5.42 -6.02 19.54
N MET A 151 -5.53 -4.82 18.96
CA MET A 151 -6.65 -4.46 18.07
C MET A 151 -6.62 -5.32 16.80
N LEU A 152 -5.47 -5.44 16.14
CA LEU A 152 -5.30 -6.24 14.93
C LEU A 152 -5.59 -7.73 15.16
N GLN A 153 -5.12 -8.30 16.27
CA GLN A 153 -5.37 -9.69 16.63
C GLN A 153 -6.86 -9.97 16.86
N ARG A 154 -7.56 -9.06 17.54
CA ARG A 154 -9.02 -9.16 17.74
C ARG A 154 -9.78 -9.09 16.41
N ALA A 155 -9.42 -8.17 15.52
CA ALA A 155 -10.03 -8.05 14.20
C ALA A 155 -9.83 -9.34 13.38
N ARG A 156 -8.61 -9.88 13.36
CA ARG A 156 -8.29 -11.15 12.67
C ARG A 156 -9.10 -12.34 13.23
N SER A 157 -9.22 -12.43 14.56
CA SER A 157 -10.00 -13.49 15.19
C SER A 157 -11.50 -13.40 14.86
N LYS A 158 -12.04 -12.18 14.83
CA LYS A 158 -13.44 -11.94 14.45
C LYS A 158 -13.69 -12.38 13.00
N THR A 159 -12.86 -11.95 12.05
CA THR A 159 -12.99 -12.33 10.65
C THR A 159 -12.92 -13.85 10.45
N LYS A 160 -12.07 -14.55 11.23
CA LYS A 160 -11.98 -16.02 11.19
C LYS A 160 -13.28 -16.67 11.69
N LEU A 161 -13.83 -16.17 12.79
CA LEU A 161 -15.11 -16.68 13.35
C LEU A 161 -16.29 -16.44 12.39
N ASP A 162 -16.38 -15.25 11.80
CA ASP A 162 -17.44 -14.91 10.84
C ASP A 162 -17.38 -15.82 9.60
N ARG A 163 -16.18 -16.12 9.10
CA ARG A 163 -15.99 -17.08 8.00
C ARG A 163 -16.43 -18.49 8.39
N MET A 164 -16.11 -18.95 9.59
CA MET A 164 -16.52 -20.27 10.05
C MET A 164 -18.04 -20.40 10.14
N ARG A 165 -18.74 -19.38 10.68
CA ARG A 165 -20.20 -19.34 10.74
C ARG A 165 -20.86 -19.41 9.36
N LEU A 166 -20.34 -18.64 8.40
CA LEU A 166 -20.82 -18.66 7.00
C LEU A 166 -20.65 -20.04 6.31
N TRP A 167 -19.70 -20.86 6.78
CA TRP A 167 -19.55 -22.23 6.30
C TRP A 167 -20.57 -23.18 6.94
N GLU A 168 -20.85 -23.02 8.23
CA GLU A 168 -21.86 -23.84 8.94
C GLU A 168 -23.27 -23.63 8.37
N ASP A 169 -23.68 -22.37 8.16
CA ASP A 169 -25.00 -22.00 7.57
C ASP A 169 -25.20 -22.49 6.12
N ARG A 170 -24.16 -22.94 5.44
CA ARG A 170 -24.25 -23.45 4.06
C ARG A 170 -24.51 -24.95 3.98
N TYR A 171 -24.39 -25.66 5.08
CA TYR A 171 -24.57 -27.11 5.17
C TYR A 171 -25.79 -27.53 6.00
N GLU A 172 -26.59 -26.57 6.50
CA GLU A 172 -27.97 -26.78 7.00
C GLU A 172 -28.99 -26.45 5.88
#